data_046ef4aee37c615e9bd1d0329b7c56d6
#
_entry.id   046ef4aee37c615e9bd1d0329b7c56d6
#
_cell.length_a   1.000
_cell.length_b   1.000
_cell.length_c   1.000
_cell.angle_alpha   90.00
_cell.angle_beta   90.00
_cell.angle_gamma   90.00
#
_symmetry.space_group_name_H-M   'P 1'
#
loop_
_entity.id
_entity.type
_entity.pdbx_description
1 polymer ?
#
loop_
_entity_poly.entity_id
_entity_poly.type
_entity_poly.pdbx_seq_one_letter_code
_entity_poly.pdbx_strand_id
1 'polypeptide(L)'
;HWEIAGVTLAKPFPTFPNGFPADFIAAFEQRIGHKVIGNKPASGTAILDELGEEHLAKRTPIVYTSADSVFQIACNEAIFSREELYEMCRIAREMLTGDLCVGRVIARPFVGEKAGAFQRTSGRRDFSVEPFSRTLLDAVKDAGMESYGVGKIEDIFALRGLTGSNHAAGNPACIEAWLDYMRKPFNGLCFTNLVDTDMLYGHRRDPQGFADALAYFDSKLPEIIDLLGDE
;
A
#
# COMPACT_ATOMS: atom_id res chain seq x y z
N HIS A 1 -10.05 -7.86 -2.19
CA HIS A 1 -10.09 -7.25 -3.53
C HIS A 1 -9.68 -8.24 -4.62
N TRP A 2 -8.60 -9.01 -4.42
CA TRP A 2 -8.17 -10.00 -5.39
C TRP A 2 -9.21 -11.10 -5.61
N GLU A 3 -9.83 -11.61 -4.52
CA GLU A 3 -10.89 -12.62 -4.62
C GLU A 3 -12.12 -12.08 -5.35
N ILE A 4 -12.51 -10.82 -5.12
CA ILE A 4 -13.56 -10.15 -5.89
C ILE A 4 -13.21 -10.11 -7.39
N ALA A 5 -11.92 -9.94 -7.72
CA ALA A 5 -11.43 -9.92 -9.09
C ALA A 5 -11.06 -11.32 -9.65
N GLY A 6 -11.45 -12.41 -8.97
CA GLY A 6 -11.32 -13.79 -9.45
C GLY A 6 -10.01 -14.50 -9.07
N VAL A 7 -9.20 -13.94 -8.17
CA VAL A 7 -7.94 -14.55 -7.71
C VAL A 7 -8.10 -15.16 -6.33
N THR A 8 -8.17 -16.47 -6.23
CA THR A 8 -8.21 -17.18 -4.95
C THR A 8 -6.80 -17.40 -4.42
N LEU A 9 -6.56 -17.00 -3.18
CA LEU A 9 -5.31 -17.28 -2.48
C LEU A 9 -5.35 -18.69 -1.86
N ALA A 10 -4.40 -19.55 -2.22
CA ALA A 10 -4.26 -20.87 -1.63
C ALA A 10 -3.80 -20.81 -0.15
N LYS A 11 -3.06 -19.78 0.20
CA LYS A 11 -2.56 -19.52 1.56
C LYS A 11 -2.63 -18.00 1.85
N PRO A 12 -2.88 -17.60 3.11
CA PRO A 12 -2.73 -16.20 3.48
C PRO A 12 -1.28 -15.74 3.33
N PHE A 13 -1.09 -14.44 3.15
CA PHE A 13 0.26 -13.86 3.17
C PHE A 13 0.94 -14.11 4.52
N PRO A 14 2.25 -14.44 4.53
CA PRO A 14 2.97 -14.69 5.76
C PRO A 14 3.12 -13.42 6.61
N THR A 15 3.16 -13.60 7.91
CA THR A 15 3.50 -12.55 8.89
C THR A 15 4.77 -12.93 9.65
N PHE A 16 5.51 -11.96 10.14
CA PHE A 16 6.81 -12.18 10.76
C PHE A 16 6.87 -11.59 12.17
N PRO A 17 6.19 -12.23 13.15
CA PRO A 17 6.09 -11.71 14.52
C PRO A 17 7.43 -11.66 15.27
N ASN A 18 8.46 -12.37 14.78
CA ASN A 18 9.82 -12.36 15.34
C ASN A 18 10.84 -11.70 14.40
N GLY A 19 10.38 -10.93 13.38
CA GLY A 19 11.23 -10.43 12.31
C GLY A 19 11.47 -11.48 11.21
N PHE A 20 12.11 -11.05 10.13
CA PHE A 20 12.44 -11.90 8.99
C PHE A 20 13.61 -12.83 9.31
N PRO A 21 13.72 -13.99 8.62
CA PRO A 21 14.81 -14.93 8.81
C PRO A 21 16.20 -14.28 8.63
N ALA A 22 17.16 -14.68 9.43
CA ALA A 22 18.50 -14.07 9.45
C ALA A 22 19.25 -14.25 8.11
N ASP A 23 19.06 -15.39 7.45
CA ASP A 23 19.62 -15.69 6.12
C ASP A 23 19.05 -14.76 5.03
N PHE A 24 17.75 -14.49 5.09
CA PHE A 24 17.12 -13.50 4.20
C PHE A 24 17.70 -12.10 4.43
N ILE A 25 17.81 -11.66 5.69
CA ILE A 25 18.38 -10.35 6.02
C ILE A 25 19.82 -10.25 5.54
N ALA A 26 20.65 -11.29 5.77
CA ALA A 26 22.03 -11.30 5.31
C ALA A 26 22.16 -11.21 3.77
N ALA A 27 21.29 -11.92 3.04
CA ALA A 27 21.24 -11.84 1.58
C ALA A 27 20.75 -10.46 1.09
N PHE A 28 19.76 -9.88 1.78
CA PHE A 28 19.27 -8.54 1.49
C PHE A 28 20.36 -7.47 1.69
N GLU A 29 21.05 -7.50 2.84
CA GLU A 29 22.20 -6.61 3.13
C GLU A 29 23.27 -6.68 2.04
N GLN A 30 23.59 -7.90 1.58
CA GLN A 30 24.57 -8.11 0.51
C GLN A 30 24.10 -7.45 -0.81
N ARG A 31 22.82 -7.57 -1.14
CA ARG A 31 22.28 -7.01 -2.39
C ARG A 31 22.17 -5.49 -2.38
N ILE A 32 21.81 -4.89 -1.24
CA ILE A 32 21.73 -3.42 -1.12
C ILE A 32 23.08 -2.76 -0.80
N GLY A 33 24.10 -3.52 -0.41
CA GLY A 33 25.42 -3.00 -0.05
C GLY A 33 25.48 -2.29 1.31
N HIS A 34 24.47 -2.46 2.15
CA HIS A 34 24.37 -1.84 3.48
C HIS A 34 23.96 -2.86 4.53
N LYS A 35 24.50 -2.72 5.74
CA LYS A 35 23.92 -3.38 6.91
C LYS A 35 22.58 -2.77 7.24
N VAL A 36 21.67 -3.53 7.87
CA VAL A 36 20.39 -3.02 8.35
C VAL A 36 20.28 -3.17 9.87
N ILE A 37 19.43 -2.36 10.47
CA ILE A 37 19.10 -2.44 11.90
C ILE A 37 17.58 -2.65 12.06
N GLY A 38 17.18 -3.13 13.23
CA GLY A 38 15.77 -3.39 13.57
C GLY A 38 15.38 -4.85 13.35
N ASN A 39 14.80 -5.19 12.21
CA ASN A 39 14.27 -6.52 11.86
C ASN A 39 13.34 -7.09 12.94
N LYS A 40 12.33 -6.30 13.34
CA LYS A 40 11.36 -6.68 14.37
C LYS A 40 9.99 -6.06 14.09
N PRO A 41 8.91 -6.57 14.71
CA PRO A 41 7.63 -5.90 14.70
C PRO A 41 7.68 -4.58 15.48
N ALA A 42 7.19 -3.51 14.88
CA ALA A 42 7.10 -2.21 15.55
C ALA A 42 6.08 -1.29 14.88
N SER A 43 5.56 -0.33 15.65
CA SER A 43 4.91 0.83 15.04
C SER A 43 5.94 1.74 14.39
N GLY A 44 5.56 2.38 13.29
CA GLY A 44 6.54 3.15 12.56
C GLY A 44 6.95 4.48 13.22
N THR A 45 6.28 4.95 14.27
CA THR A 45 6.75 6.07 15.10
C THR A 45 7.70 5.57 16.17
N ALA A 46 7.34 4.51 16.89
CA ALA A 46 8.16 3.93 17.92
C ALA A 46 9.54 3.46 17.42
N ILE A 47 9.58 2.83 16.24
CA ILE A 47 10.85 2.34 15.67
C ILE A 47 11.79 3.50 15.28
N LEU A 48 11.24 4.64 14.85
CA LEU A 48 12.07 5.81 14.55
C LEU A 48 12.64 6.42 15.83
N ASP A 49 11.85 6.54 16.89
CA ASP A 49 12.34 7.05 18.17
C ASP A 49 13.38 6.11 18.79
N GLU A 50 13.28 4.82 18.57
CA GLU A 50 14.24 3.84 19.10
C GLU A 50 15.53 3.75 18.30
N LEU A 51 15.46 3.75 16.96
CA LEU A 51 16.60 3.43 16.09
C LEU A 51 17.05 4.60 15.19
N GLY A 52 16.30 5.73 15.18
CA GLY A 52 16.60 6.83 14.28
C GLY A 52 17.97 7.47 14.50
N GLU A 53 18.41 7.63 15.75
CA GLU A 53 19.75 8.16 16.05
C GLU A 53 20.85 7.17 15.64
N GLU A 54 20.65 5.86 15.86
CA GLU A 54 21.57 4.83 15.41
C GLU A 54 21.67 4.78 13.88
N HIS A 55 20.52 4.90 13.19
CA HIS A 55 20.46 5.02 11.74
C HIS A 55 21.28 6.21 11.23
N LEU A 56 21.14 7.39 11.85
CA LEU A 56 21.91 8.58 11.48
C LEU A 56 23.41 8.38 11.68
N ALA A 57 23.80 7.82 12.83
CA ALA A 57 25.21 7.62 13.19
C ALA A 57 25.92 6.56 12.32
N LYS A 58 25.24 5.45 12.03
CA LYS A 58 25.80 4.31 11.31
C LYS A 58 25.50 4.29 9.82
N ARG A 59 24.61 5.14 9.34
CA ARG A 59 24.10 5.17 7.96
C ARG A 59 23.54 3.81 7.51
N THR A 60 22.74 3.18 8.39
CA THR A 60 22.17 1.84 8.19
C THR A 60 20.64 1.92 8.05
N PRO A 61 20.01 1.43 6.98
CA PRO A 61 18.56 1.40 6.86
C PRO A 61 17.89 0.68 8.04
N ILE A 62 16.72 1.19 8.47
CA ILE A 62 15.89 0.54 9.50
C ILE A 62 14.90 -0.39 8.80
N VAL A 63 15.00 -1.70 9.07
CA VAL A 63 14.05 -2.71 8.61
C VAL A 63 13.11 -3.09 9.74
N TYR A 64 11.80 -3.15 9.47
CA TYR A 64 10.82 -3.58 10.44
C TYR A 64 9.55 -4.11 9.77
N THR A 65 8.69 -4.76 10.55
CA THR A 65 7.39 -5.26 10.12
C THR A 65 6.27 -4.77 11.05
N SER A 66 5.06 -5.24 10.85
CA SER A 66 3.89 -5.00 11.72
C SER A 66 3.07 -6.28 11.83
N ALA A 67 1.86 -6.20 12.38
CA ALA A 67 0.93 -7.32 12.38
C ALA A 67 0.44 -7.71 10.98
N ASP A 68 0.55 -6.79 10.02
CA ASP A 68 0.26 -7.06 8.61
C ASP A 68 1.42 -7.80 7.94
N SER A 69 1.15 -8.37 6.76
CA SER A 69 2.17 -8.98 5.90
C SER A 69 2.94 -7.92 5.12
N VAL A 70 3.92 -7.28 5.77
CA VAL A 70 4.70 -6.18 5.21
C VAL A 70 6.18 -6.26 5.57
N PHE A 71 7.04 -5.79 4.64
CA PHE A 71 8.45 -5.48 4.87
C PHE A 71 8.63 -3.97 4.71
N GLN A 72 9.06 -3.30 5.75
CA GLN A 72 9.17 -1.84 5.74
C GLN A 72 10.62 -1.41 5.89
N ILE A 73 11.04 -0.44 5.09
CA ILE A 73 12.37 0.16 5.15
C ILE A 73 12.21 1.64 5.45
N ALA A 74 12.77 2.09 6.59
CA ALA A 74 12.79 3.51 6.94
C ALA A 74 14.20 4.07 6.79
N CYS A 75 14.30 5.22 6.11
CA CYS A 75 15.53 5.97 5.94
C CYS A 75 15.30 7.47 6.12
N ASN A 76 16.25 8.13 6.76
CA ASN A 76 16.27 9.59 6.86
C ASN A 76 16.72 10.20 5.53
N GLU A 77 15.97 11.18 5.03
CA GLU A 77 16.23 11.83 3.73
C GLU A 77 17.57 12.61 3.70
N ALA A 78 18.17 12.91 4.86
CA ALA A 78 19.50 13.49 4.94
C ALA A 78 20.63 12.45 4.74
N ILE A 79 20.32 11.14 4.85
CA ILE A 79 21.30 10.05 4.76
C ILE A 79 21.15 9.29 3.44
N PHE A 80 19.93 8.97 3.05
CA PHE A 80 19.58 8.28 1.82
C PHE A 80 18.56 9.10 1.04
N SER A 81 18.79 9.29 -0.24
CA SER A 81 17.80 9.86 -1.14
C SER A 81 16.56 8.95 -1.23
N ARG A 82 15.43 9.51 -1.67
CA ARG A 82 14.21 8.73 -1.92
C ARG A 82 14.44 7.63 -2.96
N GLU A 83 15.25 7.92 -3.98
CA GLU A 83 15.55 6.96 -5.04
C GLU A 83 16.37 5.77 -4.52
N GLU A 84 17.36 6.01 -3.67
CA GLU A 84 18.11 4.93 -3.01
C GLU A 84 17.20 4.07 -2.13
N LEU A 85 16.31 4.69 -1.34
CA LEU A 85 15.32 3.97 -0.54
C LEU A 85 14.36 3.16 -1.42
N TYR A 86 13.89 3.72 -2.53
CA TYR A 86 13.00 3.01 -3.46
C TYR A 86 13.71 1.85 -4.16
N GLU A 87 14.99 1.99 -4.46
CA GLU A 87 15.79 0.89 -5.01
C GLU A 87 15.95 -0.26 -4.01
N MET A 88 16.24 0.03 -2.75
CA MET A 88 16.26 -0.99 -1.70
C MET A 88 14.90 -1.71 -1.58
N CYS A 89 13.78 -0.97 -1.72
CA CYS A 89 12.45 -1.56 -1.70
C CYS A 89 12.17 -2.44 -2.93
N ARG A 90 12.65 -2.07 -4.14
CA ARG A 90 12.54 -2.92 -5.34
C ARG A 90 13.32 -4.22 -5.16
N ILE A 91 14.57 -4.13 -4.69
CA ILE A 91 15.40 -5.29 -4.38
C ILE A 91 14.71 -6.22 -3.35
N ALA A 92 14.16 -5.64 -2.27
CA ALA A 92 13.41 -6.42 -1.29
C ALA A 92 12.17 -7.09 -1.91
N ARG A 93 11.43 -6.38 -2.78
CA ARG A 93 10.25 -6.95 -3.46
C ARG A 93 10.61 -8.13 -4.36
N GLU A 94 11.72 -8.05 -5.10
CA GLU A 94 12.23 -9.15 -5.93
C GLU A 94 12.63 -10.38 -5.09
N MET A 95 13.21 -10.16 -3.91
CA MET A 95 13.69 -11.25 -3.04
C MET A 95 12.57 -11.92 -2.23
N LEU A 96 11.51 -11.17 -1.88
CA LEU A 96 10.40 -11.64 -1.04
C LEU A 96 9.40 -12.47 -1.84
N THR A 97 9.76 -13.70 -2.15
CA THR A 97 8.99 -14.67 -2.94
C THR A 97 8.69 -15.95 -2.15
N GLY A 98 7.83 -16.82 -2.66
CA GLY A 98 7.50 -18.08 -2.02
C GLY A 98 6.94 -17.89 -0.60
N ASP A 99 7.49 -18.61 0.38
CA ASP A 99 7.06 -18.53 1.79
C ASP A 99 7.42 -17.21 2.48
N LEU A 100 8.26 -16.38 1.88
CA LEU A 100 8.58 -15.03 2.34
C LEU A 100 7.77 -13.94 1.63
N CYS A 101 6.86 -14.29 0.74
CA CYS A 101 6.11 -13.35 -0.10
C CYS A 101 5.14 -12.51 0.73
N VAL A 102 5.60 -11.38 1.25
CA VAL A 102 4.72 -10.40 1.91
C VAL A 102 3.87 -9.64 0.90
N GLY A 103 2.69 -9.19 1.34
CA GLY A 103 1.78 -8.44 0.49
C GLY A 103 2.35 -7.11 -0.01
N ARG A 104 3.17 -6.42 0.81
CA ARG A 104 3.76 -5.13 0.46
C ARG A 104 5.17 -4.97 0.99
N VAL A 105 6.04 -4.34 0.21
CA VAL A 105 7.26 -3.69 0.68
C VAL A 105 6.99 -2.19 0.73
N ILE A 106 7.35 -1.52 1.81
CA ILE A 106 6.96 -0.13 2.03
C ILE A 106 8.19 0.73 2.30
N ALA A 107 8.40 1.74 1.45
CA ALA A 107 9.35 2.81 1.69
C ALA A 107 8.77 3.81 2.71
N ARG A 108 9.54 4.10 3.75
CA ARG A 108 9.18 5.02 4.84
C ARG A 108 10.25 6.11 5.04
N PRO A 109 10.34 7.08 4.13
CA PRO A 109 11.26 8.19 4.34
C PRO A 109 10.83 9.04 5.53
N PHE A 110 11.81 9.59 6.24
CA PHE A 110 11.60 10.45 7.39
C PHE A 110 12.67 11.54 7.49
N VAL A 111 12.43 12.54 8.32
CA VAL A 111 13.35 13.62 8.65
C VAL A 111 13.45 13.78 10.16
N GLY A 112 14.41 14.57 10.64
CA GLY A 112 14.67 14.82 12.06
C GLY A 112 16.04 14.33 12.47
N GLU A 113 16.51 14.77 13.64
CA GLU A 113 17.88 14.56 14.11
C GLU A 113 17.97 13.79 15.43
N LYS A 114 16.85 13.69 16.17
CA LYS A 114 16.82 13.03 17.50
C LYS A 114 15.46 12.40 17.80
N ALA A 115 15.45 11.49 18.75
CA ALA A 115 14.22 10.87 19.26
C ALA A 115 13.20 11.94 19.70
N GLY A 116 11.93 11.69 19.43
CA GLY A 116 10.82 12.62 19.66
C GLY A 116 10.69 13.73 18.60
N ALA A 117 11.66 13.91 17.70
CA ALA A 117 11.63 14.89 16.61
C ALA A 117 11.58 14.27 15.22
N PHE A 118 11.62 12.94 15.11
CA PHE A 118 11.52 12.25 13.83
C PHE A 118 10.12 12.34 13.26
N GLN A 119 10.01 12.73 11.99
CA GLN A 119 8.74 12.90 11.28
C GLN A 119 8.79 12.17 9.94
N ARG A 120 7.75 11.40 9.63
CA ARG A 120 7.57 10.79 8.32
C ARG A 120 7.27 11.85 7.29
N THR A 121 7.82 11.69 6.09
CA THR A 121 7.57 12.57 4.97
C THR A 121 6.51 12.00 4.02
N SER A 122 6.11 12.79 3.03
CA SER A 122 5.15 12.41 1.99
C SER A 122 5.69 11.41 0.97
N GLY A 123 7.00 11.10 1.01
CA GLY A 123 7.64 10.15 0.08
C GLY A 123 7.39 8.66 0.40
N ARG A 124 6.35 8.33 1.18
CA ARG A 124 5.94 6.94 1.33
C ARG A 124 5.58 6.35 -0.03
N ARG A 125 6.06 5.13 -0.29
CA ARG A 125 5.71 4.37 -1.47
C ARG A 125 5.55 2.89 -1.13
N ASP A 126 4.46 2.30 -1.60
CA ASP A 126 4.17 0.89 -1.43
C ASP A 126 4.56 0.14 -2.72
N PHE A 127 5.30 -0.95 -2.57
CA PHE A 127 5.67 -1.89 -3.63
C PHE A 127 4.89 -3.18 -3.36
N SER A 128 3.68 -3.21 -3.86
CA SER A 128 2.76 -4.33 -3.68
C SER A 128 3.21 -5.53 -4.52
N VAL A 129 2.90 -6.73 -4.04
CA VAL A 129 2.99 -7.93 -4.88
C VAL A 129 1.87 -7.89 -5.92
N GLU A 130 2.18 -8.29 -7.14
CA GLU A 130 1.17 -8.43 -8.19
C GLU A 130 0.25 -9.64 -7.92
N PRO A 131 -1.00 -9.60 -8.38
CA PRO A 131 -1.87 -10.77 -8.34
C PRO A 131 -1.22 -12.00 -8.96
N PHE A 132 -1.31 -13.15 -8.30
CA PHE A 132 -0.63 -14.37 -8.71
C PHE A 132 -1.23 -15.03 -9.98
N SER A 133 -2.41 -14.60 -10.38
CA SER A 133 -3.08 -15.07 -11.59
C SER A 133 -3.80 -13.93 -12.30
N ARG A 134 -4.37 -14.23 -13.47
CA ARG A 134 -5.16 -13.27 -14.24
C ARG A 134 -6.39 -12.84 -13.45
N THR A 135 -6.63 -11.54 -13.39
CA THR A 135 -7.75 -10.90 -12.70
C THR A 135 -8.86 -10.51 -13.66
N LEU A 136 -10.02 -10.12 -13.13
CA LEU A 136 -11.08 -9.46 -13.90
C LEU A 136 -10.56 -8.19 -14.62
N LEU A 137 -9.70 -7.41 -13.94
CA LEU A 137 -9.10 -6.21 -14.52
C LEU A 137 -8.25 -6.53 -15.76
N ASP A 138 -7.45 -7.62 -15.67
CA ASP A 138 -6.69 -8.11 -16.85
C ASP A 138 -7.63 -8.53 -17.97
N ALA A 139 -8.72 -9.23 -17.64
CA ALA A 139 -9.67 -9.72 -18.66
C ALA A 139 -10.39 -8.58 -19.40
N VAL A 140 -10.78 -7.54 -18.66
CA VAL A 140 -11.42 -6.33 -19.23
C VAL A 140 -10.44 -5.61 -20.16
N LYS A 141 -9.20 -5.38 -19.70
CA LYS A 141 -8.15 -4.73 -20.49
C LYS A 141 -7.78 -5.51 -21.74
N ASP A 142 -7.62 -6.84 -21.63
CA ASP A 142 -7.26 -7.72 -22.76
C ASP A 142 -8.40 -7.75 -23.83
N ALA A 143 -9.65 -7.53 -23.40
CA ALA A 143 -10.77 -7.38 -24.31
C ALA A 143 -10.84 -6.01 -25.02
N GLY A 144 -9.85 -5.15 -24.80
CA GLY A 144 -9.81 -3.80 -25.36
C GLY A 144 -10.79 -2.82 -24.72
N MET A 145 -11.28 -3.15 -23.52
CA MET A 145 -12.18 -2.31 -22.74
C MET A 145 -11.40 -1.52 -21.68
N GLU A 146 -12.03 -0.48 -21.14
CA GLU A 146 -11.43 0.34 -20.09
C GLU A 146 -11.52 -0.35 -18.73
N SER A 147 -10.47 -0.23 -17.93
CA SER A 147 -10.39 -0.74 -16.58
C SER A 147 -9.82 0.36 -15.67
N TYR A 148 -10.70 1.06 -14.99
CA TYR A 148 -10.34 2.19 -14.13
C TYR A 148 -10.29 1.78 -12.66
N GLY A 149 -9.27 2.27 -11.94
CA GLY A 149 -9.11 2.09 -10.50
C GLY A 149 -9.25 3.42 -9.76
N VAL A 150 -10.03 3.45 -8.68
CA VAL A 150 -10.18 4.63 -7.82
C VAL A 150 -9.81 4.29 -6.38
N GLY A 151 -9.14 5.21 -5.70
CA GLY A 151 -8.64 5.03 -4.35
C GLY A 151 -7.39 4.14 -4.34
N LYS A 152 -7.36 3.11 -3.50
CA LYS A 152 -6.20 2.21 -3.36
C LYS A 152 -6.13 1.08 -4.39
N ILE A 153 -7.01 1.05 -5.38
CA ILE A 153 -7.05 -0.07 -6.34
C ILE A 153 -5.74 -0.22 -7.09
N GLU A 154 -5.10 0.87 -7.50
CA GLU A 154 -3.79 0.82 -8.17
C GLU A 154 -2.70 0.20 -7.29
N ASP A 155 -2.69 0.48 -5.98
CA ASP A 155 -1.74 -0.11 -5.04
C ASP A 155 -2.03 -1.61 -4.80
N ILE A 156 -3.32 -1.96 -4.68
CA ILE A 156 -3.77 -3.33 -4.38
C ILE A 156 -3.47 -4.28 -5.54
N PHE A 157 -3.59 -3.81 -6.78
CA PHE A 157 -3.32 -4.58 -7.98
C PHE A 157 -1.94 -4.29 -8.60
N ALA A 158 -1.10 -3.47 -7.95
CA ALA A 158 0.21 -3.06 -8.45
C ALA A 158 0.12 -2.47 -9.89
N LEU A 159 -0.92 -1.69 -10.17
CA LEU A 159 -1.29 -1.14 -11.49
C LEU A 159 -1.66 -2.18 -12.55
N ARG A 160 -1.54 -3.48 -12.25
CA ARG A 160 -1.81 -4.55 -13.19
C ARG A 160 -3.30 -4.58 -13.60
N GLY A 161 -3.54 -4.70 -14.88
CA GLY A 161 -4.89 -4.78 -15.46
C GLY A 161 -5.62 -3.45 -15.55
N LEU A 162 -5.05 -2.34 -15.08
CA LEU A 162 -5.65 -1.01 -15.19
C LEU A 162 -5.28 -0.32 -16.51
N THR A 163 -6.22 0.43 -17.10
CA THR A 163 -6.01 1.37 -18.21
C THR A 163 -5.89 2.81 -17.72
N GLY A 164 -6.42 3.09 -16.53
CA GLY A 164 -6.28 4.38 -15.86
C GLY A 164 -6.59 4.26 -14.37
N SER A 165 -6.06 5.19 -13.57
CA SER A 165 -6.29 5.23 -12.14
C SER A 165 -6.39 6.65 -11.59
N ASN A 166 -7.07 6.79 -10.45
CA ASN A 166 -7.10 8.01 -9.66
C ASN A 166 -6.89 7.64 -8.19
N HIS A 167 -5.71 7.96 -7.66
CA HIS A 167 -5.31 7.70 -6.27
C HIS A 167 -5.93 8.72 -5.30
N ALA A 168 -7.25 8.91 -5.38
CA ALA A 168 -7.99 9.78 -4.49
C ALA A 168 -7.89 9.29 -3.02
N ALA A 169 -7.84 10.24 -2.08
CA ALA A 169 -7.73 9.95 -0.65
C ALA A 169 -9.00 10.35 0.10
N GLY A 170 -9.58 9.40 0.85
CA GLY A 170 -10.84 9.57 1.56
C GLY A 170 -12.07 9.35 0.71
N ASN A 171 -13.17 8.93 1.35
CA ASN A 171 -14.41 8.58 0.65
C ASN A 171 -14.98 9.71 -0.22
N PRO A 172 -15.02 10.98 0.22
CA PRO A 172 -15.55 12.05 -0.62
C PRO A 172 -14.78 12.19 -1.94
N ALA A 173 -13.44 12.22 -1.89
CA ALA A 173 -12.63 12.37 -3.09
C ALA A 173 -12.69 11.11 -3.99
N CYS A 174 -12.78 9.91 -3.40
CA CYS A 174 -12.97 8.67 -4.15
C CYS A 174 -14.31 8.65 -4.89
N ILE A 175 -15.40 9.11 -4.25
CA ILE A 175 -16.72 9.18 -4.88
C ILE A 175 -16.72 10.19 -6.03
N GLU A 176 -16.16 11.38 -5.84
CA GLU A 176 -16.07 12.37 -6.93
C GLU A 176 -15.24 11.84 -8.11
N ALA A 177 -14.09 11.21 -7.84
CA ALA A 177 -13.28 10.61 -8.90
C ALA A 177 -14.03 9.48 -9.63
N TRP A 178 -14.83 8.68 -8.91
CA TRP A 178 -15.69 7.66 -9.50
C TRP A 178 -16.78 8.29 -10.40
N LEU A 179 -17.49 9.31 -9.89
CA LEU A 179 -18.49 10.03 -10.67
C LEU A 179 -17.90 10.68 -11.93
N ASP A 180 -16.66 11.21 -11.83
CA ASP A 180 -15.95 11.77 -12.99
C ASP A 180 -15.64 10.75 -14.08
N TYR A 181 -15.36 9.49 -13.71
CA TYR A 181 -15.28 8.40 -14.69
C TYR A 181 -16.66 8.07 -15.28
N MET A 182 -17.69 7.95 -14.44
CA MET A 182 -19.05 7.59 -14.88
C MET A 182 -19.70 8.63 -15.80
N ARG A 183 -19.37 9.92 -15.65
CA ARG A 183 -19.85 10.99 -16.52
C ARG A 183 -19.25 10.95 -17.94
N LYS A 184 -18.22 10.14 -18.16
CA LYS A 184 -17.58 9.97 -19.46
C LYS A 184 -18.05 8.66 -20.09
N PRO A 185 -18.41 8.64 -21.39
CA PRO A 185 -18.75 7.37 -22.03
C PRO A 185 -17.52 6.47 -22.07
N PHE A 186 -17.61 5.30 -21.49
CA PHE A 186 -16.60 4.24 -21.60
C PHE A 186 -17.29 2.87 -21.60
N ASN A 187 -16.64 1.89 -22.18
CA ASN A 187 -17.05 0.49 -22.12
C ASN A 187 -16.02 -0.27 -21.28
N GLY A 188 -16.43 -0.79 -20.14
CA GLY A 188 -15.50 -1.46 -19.25
C GLY A 188 -15.91 -1.47 -17.78
N LEU A 189 -14.92 -1.41 -16.89
CA LEU A 189 -15.07 -1.51 -15.45
C LEU A 189 -14.43 -0.32 -14.73
N CYS A 190 -15.15 0.28 -13.79
CA CYS A 190 -14.59 1.19 -12.80
C CYS A 190 -14.63 0.54 -11.41
N PHE A 191 -13.47 0.19 -10.88
CA PHE A 191 -13.35 -0.42 -9.55
C PHE A 191 -12.94 0.63 -8.53
N THR A 192 -13.84 0.95 -7.61
CA THR A 192 -13.65 1.99 -6.60
C THR A 192 -13.50 1.40 -5.21
N ASN A 193 -12.48 1.85 -4.46
CA ASN A 193 -12.26 1.49 -3.07
C ASN A 193 -12.54 2.68 -2.14
N LEU A 194 -13.63 2.60 -1.37
CA LEU A 194 -13.96 3.58 -0.33
C LEU A 194 -13.23 3.21 0.96
N VAL A 195 -12.26 4.03 1.36
CA VAL A 195 -11.22 3.63 2.33
C VAL A 195 -11.50 4.05 3.78
N ASP A 196 -12.38 5.04 4.02
CA ASP A 196 -12.52 5.69 5.33
C ASP A 196 -13.13 4.78 6.40
N THR A 197 -14.06 3.89 6.00
CA THR A 197 -14.67 2.92 6.92
C THR A 197 -13.64 2.03 7.61
N ASP A 198 -12.57 1.65 6.91
CA ASP A 198 -11.44 0.92 7.48
C ASP A 198 -10.42 1.88 8.13
N MET A 199 -9.87 2.81 7.34
CA MET A 199 -8.70 3.60 7.73
C MET A 199 -8.95 4.58 8.86
N LEU A 200 -10.09 5.28 8.83
CA LEU A 200 -10.39 6.32 9.80
C LEU A 200 -11.20 5.79 10.98
N TYR A 201 -12.13 4.88 10.74
CA TYR A 201 -13.12 4.51 11.73
C TYR A 201 -12.98 3.08 12.25
N GLY A 202 -12.77 2.08 11.39
CA GLY A 202 -12.65 0.68 11.77
C GLY A 202 -11.46 0.42 12.69
N HIS A 203 -10.27 0.81 12.30
CA HIS A 203 -9.05 0.66 13.11
C HIS A 203 -9.09 1.46 14.43
N ARG A 204 -9.87 2.54 14.48
CA ARG A 204 -10.02 3.37 15.68
C ARG A 204 -11.21 2.99 16.53
N ARG A 205 -12.02 2.00 16.09
CA ARG A 205 -13.25 1.57 16.75
C ARG A 205 -14.22 2.73 16.98
N ASP A 206 -14.35 3.58 15.96
CA ASP A 206 -15.30 4.71 15.95
C ASP A 206 -16.57 4.31 15.20
N PRO A 207 -17.60 3.79 15.90
CA PRO A 207 -18.84 3.35 15.26
C PRO A 207 -19.66 4.51 14.70
N GLN A 208 -19.57 5.70 15.30
CA GLN A 208 -20.30 6.87 14.79
C GLN A 208 -19.70 7.33 13.46
N GLY A 209 -18.39 7.52 13.39
CA GLY A 209 -17.73 7.89 12.15
C GLY A 209 -17.91 6.85 11.04
N PHE A 210 -17.97 5.55 11.41
CA PHE A 210 -18.27 4.48 10.46
C PHE A 210 -19.70 4.62 9.89
N ALA A 211 -20.69 4.86 10.75
CA ALA A 211 -22.09 5.09 10.33
C ALA A 211 -22.23 6.35 9.47
N ASP A 212 -21.56 7.43 9.84
CA ASP A 212 -21.57 8.69 9.07
C ASP A 212 -20.97 8.51 7.68
N ALA A 213 -19.89 7.73 7.55
CA ALA A 213 -19.30 7.40 6.25
C ALA A 213 -20.25 6.58 5.36
N LEU A 214 -21.00 5.64 5.92
CA LEU A 214 -22.04 4.91 5.18
C LEU A 214 -23.20 5.82 4.79
N ALA A 215 -23.68 6.68 5.68
CA ALA A 215 -24.74 7.65 5.39
C ALA A 215 -24.31 8.65 4.30
N TYR A 216 -23.06 9.08 4.30
CA TYR A 216 -22.52 9.91 3.23
C TYR A 216 -22.52 9.18 1.88
N PHE A 217 -22.07 7.93 1.83
CA PHE A 217 -22.14 7.12 0.62
C PHE A 217 -23.59 6.94 0.14
N ASP A 218 -24.52 6.59 1.05
CA ASP A 218 -25.94 6.44 0.76
C ASP A 218 -26.53 7.72 0.13
N SER A 219 -26.14 8.89 0.62
CA SER A 219 -26.57 10.18 0.05
C SER A 219 -26.13 10.42 -1.39
N LYS A 220 -25.09 9.71 -1.86
CA LYS A 220 -24.55 9.79 -3.23
C LYS A 220 -25.10 8.71 -4.17
N LEU A 221 -25.76 7.68 -3.62
CA LEU A 221 -26.32 6.59 -4.43
C LEU A 221 -27.32 7.05 -5.51
N PRO A 222 -28.23 8.03 -5.29
CA PRO A 222 -29.11 8.49 -6.35
C PRO A 222 -28.36 8.98 -7.60
N GLU A 223 -27.31 9.79 -7.42
CA GLU A 223 -26.49 10.29 -8.52
C GLU A 223 -25.73 9.15 -9.24
N ILE A 224 -25.19 8.19 -8.46
CA ILE A 224 -24.50 7.03 -9.01
C ILE A 224 -25.44 6.17 -9.84
N ILE A 225 -26.66 5.90 -9.33
CA ILE A 225 -27.67 5.09 -10.00
C ILE A 225 -28.15 5.77 -11.28
N ASP A 226 -28.39 7.08 -11.23
CA ASP A 226 -28.82 7.85 -12.41
C ASP A 226 -27.76 7.81 -13.53
N LEU A 227 -26.47 7.78 -13.18
CA LEU A 227 -25.38 7.69 -14.16
C LEU A 227 -25.16 6.27 -14.71
N LEU A 228 -25.57 5.23 -14.00
CA LEU A 228 -25.54 3.84 -14.52
C LEU A 228 -26.53 3.63 -15.66
N GLY A 229 -27.65 4.34 -15.66
CA GLY A 229 -28.72 4.15 -16.65
C GLY A 229 -29.33 2.75 -16.60
N ASP A 230 -29.54 2.16 -17.78
CA ASP A 230 -30.11 0.82 -17.96
C ASP A 230 -29.01 -0.28 -18.08
N GLU A 231 -27.76 -0.02 -17.71
CA GLU A 231 -26.61 -0.94 -17.81
C GLU A 231 -26.45 -1.83 -16.57
#